data_a2737493611b4b828edd26669cefadfe
#
_entry.id   a2737493611b4b828edd26669cefadfe
#
_cell.length_a   1.000
_cell.length_b   1.000
_cell.length_c   1.000
_cell.angle_alpha   90.00
_cell.angle_beta   90.00
_cell.angle_gamma   90.00
#
_symmetry.space_group_name_H-M   'P 1'
#
loop_
_entity.id
_entity.type
_entity.pdbx_description
1 polymer ?
#
loop_
_entity_poly.entity_id
_entity_poly.type
_entity_poly.pdbx_seq_one_letter_code
_entity_poly.pdbx_strand_id
1 'polypeptide(L)'
;MELINFLIEHYYLSAPLLIVIFLFLASNSKRGGKKISCQTLISLSNQDKALIIDIRDSASFDAGHITASKNVPSKDLLRRSNEINNNDKSIVLVCESGNVSKNAGETLKKEGFENVCTLKGGINEWKMCNLPLV
;
A
#
# COMPACT_ATOMS: atom_id res chain seq x y z
N MET A 1 16.08 26.43 -24.40
CA MET A 1 16.95 27.45 -23.74
C MET A 1 16.14 28.62 -23.20
N GLU A 2 15.20 29.17 -23.97
CA GLU A 2 14.36 30.28 -23.51
C GLU A 2 13.53 29.97 -22.27
N LEU A 3 12.98 28.76 -22.18
CA LEU A 3 12.21 28.32 -21.02
C LEU A 3 13.07 28.30 -19.76
N ILE A 4 14.29 27.81 -19.88
CA ILE A 4 15.23 27.72 -18.75
C ILE A 4 15.64 29.12 -18.29
N ASN A 5 15.93 30.01 -19.24
CA ASN A 5 16.26 31.38 -18.92
C ASN A 5 15.09 32.10 -18.25
N PHE A 6 13.88 31.89 -18.76
CA PHE A 6 12.66 32.42 -18.15
C PHE A 6 12.48 31.95 -16.70
N LEU A 7 12.71 30.66 -16.43
CA LEU A 7 12.60 30.10 -15.09
C LEU A 7 13.66 30.68 -14.14
N ILE A 8 14.88 30.92 -14.65
CA ILE A 8 15.96 31.53 -13.86
C ILE A 8 15.68 32.99 -13.56
N GLU A 9 15.21 33.75 -14.54
CA GLU A 9 14.87 35.16 -14.37
C GLU A 9 13.70 35.36 -13.40
N HIS A 10 12.78 34.41 -13.36
CA HIS A 10 11.58 34.48 -12.52
C HIS A 10 11.61 33.44 -11.39
N TYR A 11 12.81 33.18 -10.83
CA TYR A 11 12.99 32.17 -9.77
C TYR A 11 12.10 32.39 -8.55
N TYR A 12 11.77 33.64 -8.25
CA TYR A 12 10.89 34.00 -7.13
C TYR A 12 9.44 33.53 -7.33
N LEU A 13 9.03 33.21 -8.56
CA LEU A 13 7.74 32.63 -8.91
C LEU A 13 7.83 31.09 -9.09
N SER A 14 8.93 30.61 -9.71
CA SER A 14 9.10 29.20 -10.01
C SER A 14 9.51 28.38 -8.80
N ALA A 15 10.35 28.93 -7.91
CA ALA A 15 10.81 28.20 -6.72
C ALA A 15 9.66 27.77 -5.77
N PRO A 16 8.71 28.64 -5.39
CA PRO A 16 7.56 28.21 -4.59
C PRO A 16 6.70 27.16 -5.29
N LEU A 17 6.50 27.30 -6.60
CA LEU A 17 5.74 26.33 -7.37
C LEU A 17 6.41 24.96 -7.39
N LEU A 18 7.71 24.89 -7.59
CA LEU A 18 8.48 23.64 -7.55
C LEU A 18 8.42 22.99 -6.18
N ILE A 19 8.50 23.79 -5.10
CA ILE A 19 8.37 23.30 -3.73
C ILE A 19 6.99 22.70 -3.51
N VAL A 20 5.92 23.36 -3.94
CA VAL A 20 4.55 22.85 -3.82
C VAL A 20 4.38 21.55 -4.60
N ILE A 21 4.88 21.48 -5.84
CA ILE A 21 4.84 20.26 -6.64
C ILE A 21 5.61 19.12 -5.95
N PHE A 22 6.80 19.42 -5.44
CA PHE A 22 7.62 18.44 -4.71
C PHE A 22 6.90 17.92 -3.46
N LEU A 23 6.32 18.79 -2.64
CA LEU A 23 5.56 18.42 -1.44
C LEU A 23 4.32 17.61 -1.80
N PHE A 24 3.62 17.97 -2.88
CA PHE A 24 2.46 17.23 -3.36
C PHE A 24 2.84 15.80 -3.78
N LEU A 25 3.90 15.64 -4.58
CA LEU A 25 4.38 14.33 -5.01
C LEU A 25 4.88 13.49 -3.83
N ALA A 26 5.61 14.09 -2.91
CA ALA A 26 6.10 13.41 -1.70
C ALA A 26 4.94 12.97 -0.79
N SER A 27 3.93 13.80 -0.64
CA SER A 27 2.72 13.48 0.13
C SER A 27 1.95 12.34 -0.53
N ASN A 28 1.79 12.40 -1.85
CA ASN A 28 1.03 11.38 -2.59
C ASN A 28 1.72 10.00 -2.55
N SER A 29 3.04 9.95 -2.52
CA SER A 29 3.77 8.68 -2.46
C SER A 29 3.62 7.94 -1.12
N LYS A 30 3.25 8.66 -0.05
CA LYS A 30 3.04 8.07 1.29
C LYS A 30 1.60 7.69 1.58
N ARG A 31 0.68 7.99 0.66
CA ARG A 31 -0.71 7.58 0.81
C ARG A 31 -0.81 6.06 0.80
N GLY A 32 -1.68 5.53 1.65
CA GLY A 32 -1.93 4.10 1.73
C GLY A 32 -0.90 3.29 2.53
N GLY A 33 0.09 3.95 3.11
CA GLY A 33 1.11 3.32 3.92
C GLY A 33 2.39 2.96 3.17
N LYS A 34 3.31 2.35 3.89
CA LYS A 34 4.60 1.92 3.35
C LYS A 34 4.42 0.72 2.42
N LYS A 35 5.04 0.75 1.26
CA LYS A 35 5.11 -0.41 0.36
C LYS A 35 6.24 -1.32 0.82
N ILE A 36 5.96 -2.61 0.92
CA ILE A 36 6.95 -3.63 1.28
C ILE A 36 7.10 -4.64 0.15
N SER A 37 8.29 -5.23 0.05
CA SER A 37 8.56 -6.29 -0.92
C SER A 37 8.03 -7.64 -0.45
N CYS A 38 7.94 -8.61 -1.36
CA CYS A 38 7.58 -9.98 -1.03
C CYS A 38 8.51 -10.58 0.04
N GLN A 39 9.79 -10.32 -0.05
CA GLN A 39 10.79 -10.82 0.90
C GLN A 39 10.59 -10.22 2.30
N THR A 40 10.29 -8.92 2.38
CA THR A 40 9.97 -8.27 3.66
C THR A 40 8.71 -8.87 4.26
N LEU A 41 7.69 -9.12 3.46
CA LEU A 41 6.46 -9.77 3.93
C LEU A 41 6.73 -11.17 4.47
N ILE A 42 7.52 -11.98 3.79
CA ILE A 42 7.91 -13.32 4.24
C ILE A 42 8.63 -13.24 5.58
N SER A 43 9.56 -12.32 5.73
CA SER A 43 10.31 -12.12 6.97
C SER A 43 9.38 -11.74 8.13
N LEU A 44 8.46 -10.80 7.91
CA LEU A 44 7.48 -10.39 8.93
C LEU A 44 6.53 -11.53 9.28
N SER A 45 6.09 -12.29 8.29
CA SER A 45 5.20 -13.43 8.49
C SER A 45 5.88 -14.54 9.31
N ASN A 46 7.13 -14.85 9.01
CA ASN A 46 7.90 -15.85 9.74
C ASN A 46 8.15 -15.47 11.21
N GLN A 47 8.21 -14.17 11.50
CA GLN A 47 8.35 -13.64 12.86
C GLN A 47 7.00 -13.43 13.56
N ASP A 48 5.90 -13.78 12.94
CA ASP A 48 4.54 -13.54 13.42
C ASP A 48 4.27 -12.04 13.69
N LYS A 49 4.84 -11.18 12.88
CA LYS A 49 4.72 -9.71 12.99
C LYS A 49 3.86 -9.07 11.91
N ALA A 50 3.21 -9.86 11.07
CA ALA A 50 2.35 -9.38 10.01
C ALA A 50 0.96 -10.00 10.09
N LEU A 51 -0.05 -9.17 9.96
CA LEU A 51 -1.42 -9.59 9.67
C LEU A 51 -1.68 -9.31 8.21
N ILE A 52 -1.81 -10.35 7.40
CA ILE A 52 -1.99 -10.23 5.95
C ILE A 52 -3.48 -10.19 5.64
N ILE A 53 -3.93 -9.10 5.03
CA ILE A 53 -5.32 -8.91 4.63
C ILE A 53 -5.38 -8.85 3.11
N ASP A 54 -6.03 -9.86 2.52
CA ASP A 54 -6.29 -9.89 1.09
C ASP A 54 -7.60 -9.17 0.81
N ILE A 55 -7.52 -8.05 0.10
CA ILE A 55 -8.65 -7.17 -0.18
C ILE A 55 -9.30 -7.44 -1.54
N ARG A 56 -8.92 -8.52 -2.21
CA ARG A 56 -9.58 -8.97 -3.43
C ARG A 56 -10.96 -9.52 -3.13
N ASP A 57 -11.76 -9.75 -4.16
CA ASP A 57 -13.04 -10.42 -3.98
C ASP A 57 -12.84 -11.88 -3.50
N SER A 58 -13.88 -12.48 -2.94
CA SER A 58 -13.79 -13.81 -2.38
C SER A 58 -13.47 -14.87 -3.43
N ALA A 59 -13.94 -14.72 -4.66
CA ALA A 59 -13.67 -15.64 -5.74
C ALA A 59 -12.17 -15.67 -6.09
N SER A 60 -11.52 -14.52 -6.18
CA SER A 60 -10.09 -14.42 -6.42
C SER A 60 -9.27 -14.98 -5.26
N PHE A 61 -9.70 -14.74 -4.04
CA PHE A 61 -9.07 -15.30 -2.83
C PHE A 61 -9.14 -16.83 -2.83
N ASP A 62 -10.30 -17.39 -3.13
CA ASP A 62 -10.51 -18.83 -3.17
C ASP A 62 -9.68 -19.51 -4.28
N ALA A 63 -9.46 -18.82 -5.39
CA ALA A 63 -8.64 -19.32 -6.49
C ALA A 63 -7.15 -19.43 -6.14
N GLY A 64 -6.68 -18.68 -5.15
CA GLY A 64 -5.30 -18.73 -4.68
C GLY A 64 -4.95 -17.49 -3.89
N HIS A 65 -4.34 -17.67 -2.70
CA HIS A 65 -3.98 -16.58 -1.80
C HIS A 65 -2.69 -16.89 -1.05
N ILE A 66 -2.11 -15.87 -0.42
CA ILE A 66 -0.93 -16.03 0.42
C ILE A 66 -1.32 -16.78 1.69
N THR A 67 -0.48 -17.73 2.10
CA THR A 67 -0.68 -18.51 3.33
C THR A 67 -0.92 -17.58 4.54
N ALA A 68 -1.89 -17.93 5.37
CA ALA A 68 -2.29 -17.18 6.56
C ALA A 68 -2.91 -15.80 6.29
N SER A 69 -3.21 -15.46 5.03
CA SER A 69 -3.94 -14.24 4.73
C SER A 69 -5.44 -14.40 5.03
N LYS A 70 -6.05 -13.30 5.46
CA LYS A 70 -7.48 -13.21 5.72
C LYS A 70 -8.15 -12.41 4.62
N ASN A 71 -9.25 -12.90 4.07
CA ASN A 71 -9.98 -12.20 3.04
C ASN A 71 -10.97 -11.19 3.64
N VAL A 72 -10.73 -9.92 3.38
CA VAL A 72 -11.65 -8.82 3.67
C VAL A 72 -11.72 -7.96 2.41
N PRO A 73 -12.71 -8.17 1.54
CA PRO A 73 -12.82 -7.39 0.31
C PRO A 73 -12.80 -5.89 0.57
N SER A 74 -12.20 -5.13 -0.34
CA SER A 74 -12.00 -3.68 -0.15
C SER A 74 -13.31 -2.92 0.11
N LYS A 75 -14.41 -3.36 -0.48
CA LYS A 75 -15.75 -2.78 -0.27
C LYS A 75 -16.26 -2.97 1.16
N ASP A 76 -15.80 -4.01 1.85
CA ASP A 76 -16.23 -4.35 3.21
C ASP A 76 -15.22 -3.89 4.28
N LEU A 77 -14.13 -3.27 3.87
CA LEU A 77 -13.00 -2.99 4.75
C LEU A 77 -13.38 -2.11 5.94
N LEU A 78 -14.14 -1.04 5.72
CA LEU A 78 -14.61 -0.16 6.78
C LEU A 78 -15.59 -0.87 7.72
N ARG A 79 -16.55 -1.59 7.15
CA ARG A 79 -17.57 -2.32 7.92
C ARG A 79 -16.95 -3.41 8.80
N ARG A 80 -15.90 -4.05 8.31
CA ARG A 80 -15.21 -5.16 8.98
C ARG A 80 -13.88 -4.74 9.61
N SER A 81 -13.68 -3.45 9.83
CA SER A 81 -12.41 -2.93 10.38
C SER A 81 -12.10 -3.47 11.78
N ASN A 82 -13.11 -3.80 12.58
CA ASN A 82 -12.93 -4.42 13.89
C ASN A 82 -12.30 -5.82 13.82
N GLU A 83 -12.46 -6.52 12.70
CA GLU A 83 -11.82 -7.83 12.47
C GLU A 83 -10.32 -7.71 12.19
N ILE A 84 -9.86 -6.51 11.82
CA ILE A 84 -8.47 -6.21 11.50
C ILE A 84 -7.71 -5.73 12.75
N ASN A 85 -8.40 -5.63 13.88
CA ASN A 85 -7.78 -5.14 15.11
C ASN A 85 -6.60 -6.01 15.51
N ASN A 86 -5.46 -5.35 15.63
CA ASN A 86 -4.22 -6.06 15.80
C ASN A 86 -3.21 -5.16 16.52
N ASN A 87 -3.03 -5.44 17.79
CA ASN A 87 -2.34 -4.52 18.69
C ASN A 87 -0.84 -4.37 18.41
N ASP A 88 -0.17 -5.41 17.88
CA ASP A 88 1.30 -5.40 17.78
C ASP A 88 1.84 -5.80 16.41
N LYS A 89 0.99 -6.17 15.45
CA LYS A 89 1.41 -6.63 14.13
C LYS A 89 1.25 -5.55 13.08
N SER A 90 2.08 -5.56 12.06
CA SER A 90 1.88 -4.73 10.88
C SER A 90 0.73 -5.29 10.04
N ILE A 91 -0.20 -4.43 9.66
CA ILE A 91 -1.28 -4.80 8.74
C ILE A 91 -0.73 -4.68 7.32
N VAL A 92 -0.72 -5.78 6.59
CA VAL A 92 -0.26 -5.80 5.20
C VAL A 92 -1.45 -6.04 4.29
N LEU A 93 -1.79 -5.04 3.48
CA LEU A 93 -2.87 -5.12 2.52
C LEU A 93 -2.36 -5.67 1.20
N VAL A 94 -3.07 -6.65 0.67
CA VAL A 94 -2.71 -7.33 -0.58
C VAL A 94 -3.87 -7.24 -1.55
N CYS A 95 -3.61 -6.73 -2.75
CA CYS A 95 -4.56 -6.75 -3.87
C CYS A 95 -3.91 -7.39 -5.09
N GLU A 96 -4.57 -7.33 -6.25
CA GLU A 96 -4.03 -7.95 -7.46
C GLU A 96 -2.73 -7.30 -7.93
N SER A 97 -2.69 -5.97 -8.03
CA SER A 97 -1.56 -5.23 -8.61
C SER A 97 -0.93 -4.18 -7.67
N GLY A 98 -1.48 -3.99 -6.47
CA GLY A 98 -1.02 -2.97 -5.53
C GLY A 98 -1.75 -1.63 -5.59
N ASN A 99 -2.59 -1.40 -6.60
CA ASN A 99 -3.28 -0.12 -6.79
C ASN A 99 -4.46 0.07 -5.82
N VAL A 100 -5.27 -0.96 -5.65
CA VAL A 100 -6.42 -0.93 -4.72
C VAL A 100 -5.94 -0.88 -3.28
N SER A 101 -4.83 -1.55 -2.96
CA SER A 101 -4.24 -1.55 -1.62
C SER A 101 -3.86 -0.14 -1.15
N LYS A 102 -3.39 0.71 -2.06
CA LYS A 102 -3.04 2.09 -1.74
C LYS A 102 -4.25 2.85 -1.19
N ASN A 103 -5.37 2.76 -1.87
CA ASN A 103 -6.61 3.43 -1.45
C ASN A 103 -7.17 2.82 -0.16
N ALA A 104 -7.14 1.51 -0.04
CA ALA A 104 -7.56 0.79 1.16
C ALA A 104 -6.71 1.16 2.36
N GLY A 105 -5.40 1.26 2.18
CA GLY A 105 -4.47 1.68 3.23
C GLY A 105 -4.73 3.10 3.71
N GLU A 106 -5.03 4.01 2.79
CA GLU A 106 -5.40 5.38 3.13
C GLU A 106 -6.69 5.41 3.96
N THR A 107 -7.67 4.61 3.58
CA THR A 107 -8.94 4.47 4.31
C THR A 107 -8.70 3.98 5.75
N LEU A 108 -7.90 2.94 5.92
CA LEU A 108 -7.58 2.42 7.25
C LEU A 108 -6.81 3.43 8.10
N LYS A 109 -5.88 4.16 7.52
CA LYS A 109 -5.15 5.22 8.25
C LYS A 109 -6.08 6.31 8.77
N LYS A 110 -7.08 6.69 7.99
CA LYS A 110 -8.10 7.65 8.42
C LYS A 110 -8.95 7.12 9.57
N GLU A 111 -9.11 5.80 9.69
CA GLU A 111 -9.83 5.14 10.77
C GLU A 111 -8.96 4.93 12.03
N GLY A 112 -7.69 5.38 12.02
CA GLY A 112 -6.81 5.32 13.17
C GLY A 112 -5.82 4.17 13.20
N PHE A 113 -5.75 3.35 12.15
CA PHE A 113 -4.76 2.28 12.05
C PHE A 113 -3.39 2.87 11.69
N GLU A 114 -2.38 2.62 12.52
CA GLU A 114 -1.07 3.23 12.37
C GLU A 114 -0.08 2.38 11.56
N ASN A 115 -0.05 1.06 11.78
CA ASN A 115 0.92 0.16 11.17
C ASN A 115 0.35 -0.51 9.92
N VAL A 116 0.03 0.29 8.90
CA VAL A 116 -0.52 -0.20 7.64
C VAL A 116 0.56 -0.19 6.57
N CYS A 117 0.76 -1.35 5.94
CA CYS A 117 1.67 -1.53 4.81
C CYS A 117 0.89 -2.09 3.62
N THR A 118 1.44 -1.95 2.44
CA THR A 118 0.89 -2.58 1.23
C THR A 118 1.96 -3.43 0.56
N LEU A 119 1.55 -4.58 0.01
CA LEU A 119 2.47 -5.43 -0.74
C LEU A 119 2.71 -4.81 -2.11
N LYS A 120 3.95 -4.46 -2.40
CA LYS A 120 4.35 -3.88 -3.68
C LYS A 120 4.03 -4.87 -4.81
N GLY A 121 3.29 -4.40 -5.80
CA GLY A 121 2.88 -5.21 -6.94
C GLY A 121 1.80 -6.25 -6.66
N GLY A 122 1.36 -6.40 -5.40
CA GLY A 122 0.29 -7.31 -5.02
C GLY A 122 0.55 -8.77 -5.35
N ILE A 123 -0.51 -9.51 -5.61
CA ILE A 123 -0.44 -10.94 -5.96
C ILE A 123 0.33 -11.17 -7.26
N ASN A 124 0.25 -10.25 -8.21
CA ASN A 124 0.99 -10.38 -9.48
C ASN A 124 2.50 -10.45 -9.23
N GLU A 125 3.02 -9.58 -8.39
CA GLU A 125 4.45 -9.59 -8.00
C GLU A 125 4.81 -10.86 -7.23
N TRP A 126 3.94 -11.31 -6.35
CA TRP A 126 4.11 -12.55 -5.59
C TRP A 126 4.25 -13.76 -6.52
N LYS A 127 3.42 -13.84 -7.56
CA LYS A 127 3.50 -14.89 -8.58
C LYS A 127 4.77 -14.78 -9.41
N MET A 128 5.18 -13.57 -9.78
CA MET A 128 6.40 -13.34 -10.54
C MET A 128 7.66 -13.76 -9.78
N CYS A 129 7.64 -13.68 -8.46
CA CYS A 129 8.72 -14.17 -7.61
C CYS A 129 8.66 -15.69 -7.39
N ASN A 130 7.78 -16.42 -8.08
CA ASN A 130 7.57 -17.85 -7.94
C ASN A 130 7.24 -18.30 -6.52
N LEU A 131 6.54 -17.46 -5.77
CA LEU A 131 6.12 -17.77 -4.41
C LEU A 131 4.78 -18.51 -4.41
N PRO A 132 4.59 -19.48 -3.51
CA PRO A 132 3.39 -20.33 -3.54
C PRO A 132 2.14 -19.60 -3.07
N LEU A 133 1.00 -19.99 -3.67
CA LEU A 133 -0.34 -19.64 -3.22
C LEU A 133 -1.05 -20.91 -2.75
N VAL A 134 -1.89 -20.76 -1.77
CA VAL A 134 -2.71 -21.86 -1.26
C VAL A 134 -4.18 -21.71 -1.60
#